data_7d4c7ac0298256be6027262123b3ac66
#
_entry.id   7d4c7ac0298256be6027262123b3ac66
#
_cell.length_a   1.000
_cell.length_b   1.000
_cell.length_c   1.000
_cell.angle_alpha   90.00
_cell.angle_beta   90.00
_cell.angle_gamma   90.00
#
_symmetry.space_group_name_H-M   'P 1'
#
loop_
_entity.id
_entity.type
_entity.pdbx_description
1 polymer ?
#
loop_
_entity_poly.entity_id
_entity_poly.type
_entity_poly.pdbx_seq_one_letter_code
_entity_poly.pdbx_strand_id
1 'polypeptide(L)'
;PDLGLFLMHGLAAPSDWIRRWSHLVPAGGSVLDLACGQGRHMRWFFERNHPVTGIDKAQEAIESVAHLGEAICADIEAGPWPLHGRRFDCVVVTNYLWRPLLPTILDSVAPGGVLLYETFAQGNESVGRPARADFLLRPGELLQAFGALRVVAYEDGFLDAPARFVQRIAAVREPLVPSGPLRLPLVGTP
;
A
#
# COMPACT_ATOMS: atom_id res chain seq x y z
N PRO A 1 35.59 -16.22 1.78
CA PRO A 1 34.34 -16.58 2.39
C PRO A 1 33.38 -15.41 2.29
N ASP A 2 32.31 -15.70 1.56
CA ASP A 2 31.30 -14.77 1.07
C ASP A 2 30.50 -14.11 2.18
N LEU A 3 30.87 -12.92 2.58
CA LEU A 3 29.98 -12.03 3.36
C LEU A 3 28.91 -11.33 2.47
N GLY A 4 29.07 -11.37 1.16
CA GLY A 4 28.15 -10.71 0.22
C GLY A 4 26.83 -11.45 -0.05
N LEU A 5 26.79 -12.77 0.20
CA LEU A 5 25.62 -13.59 -0.11
C LEU A 5 24.61 -13.67 1.06
N PHE A 6 25.04 -13.34 2.27
CA PHE A 6 24.17 -13.39 3.47
C PHE A 6 23.25 -12.16 3.62
N LEU A 7 23.57 -11.05 2.95
CA LEU A 7 22.76 -9.81 3.01
C LEU A 7 21.58 -9.79 2.02
N MET A 8 21.49 -10.74 1.11
CA MET A 8 20.40 -10.80 0.11
C MET A 8 19.20 -11.68 0.51
N HIS A 9 19.27 -12.41 1.63
CA HIS A 9 18.24 -13.38 2.04
C HIS A 9 17.18 -12.83 3.02
N GLY A 10 17.14 -11.53 3.28
CA GLY A 10 16.29 -10.93 4.32
C GLY A 10 15.17 -9.99 3.87
N LEU A 11 15.14 -9.55 2.63
CA LEU A 11 14.14 -8.57 2.18
C LEU A 11 13.11 -9.23 1.27
N ALA A 12 11.86 -9.36 1.77
CA ALA A 12 10.76 -9.83 0.96
C ALA A 12 10.59 -8.94 -0.29
N ALA A 13 10.31 -9.56 -1.44
CA ALA A 13 10.01 -8.83 -2.66
C ALA A 13 8.75 -7.95 -2.49
N PRO A 14 8.66 -6.80 -3.15
CA PRO A 14 7.43 -6.03 -3.17
C PRO A 14 6.30 -6.85 -3.79
N SER A 15 5.06 -6.57 -3.37
CA SER A 15 3.87 -7.21 -3.91
C SER A 15 3.80 -7.02 -5.43
N ASP A 16 3.40 -8.06 -6.16
CA ASP A 16 3.17 -7.98 -7.61
C ASP A 16 2.08 -6.97 -7.95
N TRP A 17 1.08 -6.79 -7.09
CA TRP A 17 0.07 -5.76 -7.24
C TRP A 17 0.66 -4.36 -7.20
N ILE A 18 1.49 -4.08 -6.20
CA ILE A 18 2.18 -2.79 -6.06
C ILE A 18 3.11 -2.55 -7.25
N ARG A 19 3.89 -3.56 -7.65
CA ARG A 19 4.78 -3.47 -8.82
C ARG A 19 4.00 -3.15 -10.09
N ARG A 20 2.90 -3.87 -10.32
CA ARG A 20 2.05 -3.74 -11.51
C ARG A 20 1.49 -2.33 -11.67
N TRP A 21 1.05 -1.70 -10.59
CA TRP A 21 0.34 -0.43 -10.63
C TRP A 21 1.16 0.78 -10.20
N SER A 22 2.41 0.60 -9.80
CA SER A 22 3.30 1.70 -9.40
C SER A 22 3.54 2.74 -10.49
N HIS A 23 3.37 2.38 -11.76
CA HIS A 23 3.47 3.31 -12.89
C HIS A 23 2.37 4.39 -12.92
N LEU A 24 1.30 4.24 -12.14
CA LEU A 24 0.29 5.27 -11.97
C LEU A 24 0.75 6.41 -11.06
N VAL A 25 1.81 6.22 -10.29
CA VAL A 25 2.36 7.24 -9.41
C VAL A 25 3.08 8.30 -10.24
N PRO A 26 2.77 9.60 -10.09
CA PRO A 26 3.47 10.64 -10.81
C PRO A 26 4.99 10.58 -10.56
N ALA A 27 5.80 10.87 -11.56
CA ALA A 27 7.25 10.88 -11.43
C ALA A 27 7.69 11.79 -10.29
N GLY A 28 8.51 11.26 -9.36
CA GLY A 28 8.94 11.97 -8.16
C GLY A 28 7.84 12.23 -7.12
N GLY A 29 6.64 11.69 -7.33
CA GLY A 29 5.53 11.84 -6.40
C GLY A 29 5.81 11.19 -5.04
N SER A 30 5.29 11.82 -3.98
CA SER A 30 5.44 11.36 -2.60
C SER A 30 4.66 10.07 -2.33
N VAL A 31 5.25 9.14 -1.58
CA VAL A 31 4.65 7.83 -1.28
C VAL A 31 4.55 7.62 0.23
N LEU A 32 3.38 7.23 0.68
CA LEU A 32 3.14 6.74 2.04
C LEU A 32 3.01 5.21 2.00
N ASP A 33 3.83 4.49 2.75
CA ASP A 33 3.71 3.06 3.01
C ASP A 33 3.18 2.85 4.44
N LEU A 34 1.92 2.43 4.54
CA LEU A 34 1.19 2.29 5.80
C LEU A 34 1.35 0.87 6.33
N ALA A 35 1.72 0.74 7.63
CA ALA A 35 2.14 -0.52 8.23
C ALA A 35 3.29 -1.15 7.43
N CYS A 36 4.34 -0.36 7.22
CA CYS A 36 5.41 -0.63 6.25
C CYS A 36 6.29 -1.83 6.60
N GLY A 37 6.26 -2.28 7.87
CA GLY A 37 7.13 -3.37 8.34
C GLY A 37 8.59 -3.08 8.01
N GLN A 38 9.27 -4.04 7.40
CA GLN A 38 10.68 -3.92 6.98
C GLN A 38 10.88 -3.16 5.65
N GLY A 39 9.85 -2.43 5.17
CA GLY A 39 9.96 -1.46 4.10
C GLY A 39 10.18 -2.02 2.69
N ARG A 40 9.64 -3.21 2.37
CA ARG A 40 9.78 -3.78 1.01
C ARG A 40 9.22 -2.87 -0.08
N HIS A 41 8.13 -2.15 0.21
CA HIS A 41 7.54 -1.19 -0.73
C HIS A 41 8.20 0.18 -0.62
N MET A 42 8.60 0.63 0.58
CA MET A 42 9.42 1.84 0.71
C MET A 42 10.67 1.74 -0.17
N ARG A 43 11.39 0.61 -0.13
CA ARG A 43 12.57 0.38 -0.96
C ARG A 43 12.23 0.41 -2.45
N TRP A 44 11.15 -0.25 -2.87
CA TRP A 44 10.69 -0.26 -4.26
C TRP A 44 10.52 1.14 -4.82
N PHE A 45 9.87 2.04 -4.08
CA PHE A 45 9.64 3.41 -4.50
C PHE A 45 10.88 4.31 -4.34
N PHE A 46 11.67 4.13 -3.28
CA PHE A 46 12.92 4.83 -3.08
C PHE A 46 13.90 4.61 -4.25
N GLU A 47 14.08 3.38 -4.69
CA GLU A 47 14.93 3.03 -5.83
C GLU A 47 14.44 3.62 -7.17
N ARG A 48 13.20 4.12 -7.19
CA ARG A 48 12.57 4.81 -8.33
C ARG A 48 12.48 6.32 -8.16
N ASN A 49 13.27 6.85 -7.23
CA ASN A 49 13.37 8.28 -6.93
C ASN A 49 12.07 8.93 -6.42
N HIS A 50 11.25 8.18 -5.70
CA HIS A 50 10.11 8.72 -4.97
C HIS A 50 10.53 9.06 -3.54
N PRO A 51 10.18 10.24 -2.99
CA PRO A 51 10.26 10.47 -1.55
C PRO A 51 9.26 9.57 -0.83
N VAL A 52 9.75 8.79 0.13
CA VAL A 52 8.94 7.79 0.85
C VAL A 52 8.79 8.13 2.32
N THR A 53 7.60 7.91 2.84
CA THR A 53 7.26 7.98 4.27
C THR A 53 6.68 6.63 4.67
N GLY A 54 7.25 5.99 5.70
CA GLY A 54 6.76 4.74 6.25
C GLY A 54 6.23 4.93 7.67
N ILE A 55 5.14 4.24 7.99
CA ILE A 55 4.59 4.17 9.36
C ILE A 55 4.51 2.72 9.77
N ASP A 56 5.01 2.41 10.95
CA ASP A 56 4.79 1.12 11.61
C ASP A 56 4.82 1.30 13.13
N LYS A 57 4.21 0.40 13.88
CA LYS A 57 4.25 0.43 15.35
C LYS A 57 5.50 -0.24 15.91
N ALA A 58 6.17 -1.06 15.14
CA ALA A 58 7.37 -1.77 15.56
C ALA A 58 8.60 -0.87 15.42
N GLN A 59 9.18 -0.44 16.53
CA GLN A 59 10.36 0.41 16.57
C GLN A 59 11.53 -0.18 15.76
N GLU A 60 11.78 -1.48 15.89
CA GLU A 60 12.83 -2.19 15.15
C GLU A 60 12.63 -2.13 13.63
N ALA A 61 11.37 -2.26 13.18
CA ALA A 61 11.04 -2.14 11.76
C ALA A 61 11.36 -0.74 11.25
N ILE A 62 10.95 0.29 11.99
CA ILE A 62 11.18 1.70 11.65
C ILE A 62 12.68 2.02 11.59
N GLU A 63 13.46 1.57 12.55
CA GLU A 63 14.92 1.76 12.54
C GLU A 63 15.58 1.13 11.31
N SER A 64 15.08 -0.03 10.89
CA SER A 64 15.61 -0.73 9.71
C SER A 64 15.38 0.00 8.38
N VAL A 65 14.38 0.88 8.30
CA VAL A 65 13.97 1.59 7.08
C VAL A 65 14.29 3.09 7.08
N ALA A 66 14.81 3.64 8.18
CA ALA A 66 15.10 5.06 8.34
C ALA A 66 16.07 5.64 7.29
N HIS A 67 16.88 4.80 6.68
CA HIS A 67 17.80 5.18 5.59
C HIS A 67 17.11 5.37 4.23
N LEU A 68 15.85 4.92 4.08
CA LEU A 68 15.08 5.02 2.84
C LEU A 68 14.29 6.34 2.73
N GLY A 69 13.93 6.94 3.86
CA GLY A 69 13.11 8.15 3.88
C GLY A 69 12.59 8.46 5.28
N GLU A 70 11.48 9.17 5.35
CA GLU A 70 10.84 9.47 6.63
C GLU A 70 10.25 8.18 7.23
N ALA A 71 10.65 7.85 8.44
CA ALA A 71 10.21 6.64 9.13
C ALA A 71 9.60 7.01 10.48
N ILE A 72 8.32 6.68 10.67
CA ILE A 72 7.51 7.10 11.82
C ILE A 72 7.09 5.88 12.62
N CYS A 73 7.55 5.79 13.87
CA CYS A 73 7.05 4.79 14.81
C CYS A 73 5.76 5.29 15.46
N ALA A 74 4.64 4.68 15.09
CA ALA A 74 3.32 5.06 15.65
C ALA A 74 2.35 3.88 15.63
N ASP A 75 1.58 3.73 16.72
CA ASP A 75 0.41 2.86 16.75
C ASP A 75 -0.80 3.63 16.19
N ILE A 76 -1.10 3.39 14.93
CA ILE A 76 -2.21 4.04 14.21
C ILE A 76 -3.59 3.46 14.51
N GLU A 77 -3.67 2.41 15.32
CA GLU A 77 -4.92 1.83 15.81
C GLU A 77 -5.34 2.42 17.15
N ALA A 78 -4.37 2.58 18.08
CA ALA A 78 -4.64 3.04 19.43
C ALA A 78 -4.22 4.50 19.67
N GLY A 79 -3.31 5.04 18.85
CA GLY A 79 -2.79 6.41 18.96
C GLY A 79 -3.40 7.39 17.96
N PRO A 80 -3.00 8.66 18.04
CA PRO A 80 -3.41 9.68 17.09
C PRO A 80 -2.75 9.43 15.73
N TRP A 81 -3.45 9.83 14.66
CA TRP A 81 -2.88 9.82 13.31
C TRP A 81 -1.68 10.79 13.22
N PRO A 82 -0.47 10.33 12.89
CA PRO A 82 0.72 11.18 12.96
C PRO A 82 0.88 12.15 11.78
N LEU A 83 0.11 11.96 10.70
CA LEU A 83 0.25 12.71 9.45
C LEU A 83 -0.96 13.63 9.19
N HIS A 84 -1.44 14.33 10.24
CA HIS A 84 -2.58 15.25 10.12
C HIS A 84 -2.40 16.24 8.97
N GLY A 85 -3.41 16.32 8.07
CA GLY A 85 -3.43 17.26 6.95
C GLY A 85 -2.46 16.94 5.80
N ARG A 86 -1.61 15.92 5.93
CA ARG A 86 -0.71 15.50 4.84
C ARG A 86 -1.43 14.61 3.84
N ARG A 87 -1.12 14.81 2.59
CA ARG A 87 -1.57 13.98 1.46
C ARG A 87 -0.38 13.53 0.64
N PHE A 88 -0.53 12.39 -0.01
CA PHE A 88 0.53 11.75 -0.76
C PHE A 88 0.07 11.43 -2.18
N ASP A 89 1.01 11.48 -3.12
CA ASP A 89 0.75 11.12 -4.52
C ASP A 89 0.54 9.61 -4.69
N CYS A 90 1.00 8.83 -3.72
CA CYS A 90 0.66 7.41 -3.60
C CYS A 90 0.49 7.02 -2.13
N VAL A 91 -0.56 6.26 -1.85
CA VAL A 91 -0.75 5.58 -0.56
C VAL A 91 -0.74 4.07 -0.80
N VAL A 92 0.18 3.39 -0.14
CA VAL A 92 0.36 1.93 -0.22
C VAL A 92 -0.08 1.30 1.07
N VAL A 93 -0.93 0.28 1.00
CA VAL A 93 -1.36 -0.53 2.13
C VAL A 93 -1.30 -2.01 1.75
N THR A 94 -0.52 -2.80 2.45
CA THR A 94 -0.46 -4.24 2.18
C THR A 94 -0.51 -5.07 3.46
N ASN A 95 -1.26 -6.19 3.42
CA ASN A 95 -1.40 -7.12 4.54
C ASN A 95 -1.84 -6.45 5.85
N TYR A 96 -2.61 -5.39 5.75
CA TYR A 96 -3.09 -4.61 6.88
C TYR A 96 -4.57 -4.24 6.70
N LEU A 97 -5.37 -4.37 7.75
CA LEU A 97 -6.77 -3.95 7.79
C LEU A 97 -7.13 -3.46 9.18
N TRP A 98 -7.44 -2.17 9.28
CA TRP A 98 -8.07 -1.54 10.43
C TRP A 98 -9.19 -0.64 9.93
N ARG A 99 -10.44 -1.11 10.03
CA ARG A 99 -11.61 -0.44 9.42
C ARG A 99 -11.81 1.01 9.85
N PRO A 100 -11.59 1.38 11.13
CA PRO A 100 -11.69 2.80 11.53
C PRO A 100 -10.73 3.74 10.80
N LEU A 101 -9.63 3.21 10.23
CA LEU A 101 -8.64 4.00 9.51
C LEU A 101 -8.96 4.19 8.02
N LEU A 102 -9.91 3.44 7.43
CA LEU A 102 -10.22 3.52 6.00
C LEU A 102 -10.56 4.95 5.52
N PRO A 103 -11.34 5.76 6.25
CA PRO A 103 -11.56 7.16 5.87
C PRO A 103 -10.28 8.00 5.86
N THR A 104 -9.39 7.80 6.85
CA THR A 104 -8.10 8.50 6.93
C THR A 104 -7.18 8.11 5.77
N ILE A 105 -7.16 6.84 5.41
CA ILE A 105 -6.42 6.35 4.23
C ILE A 105 -6.94 7.04 2.97
N LEU A 106 -8.26 7.09 2.79
CA LEU A 106 -8.88 7.80 1.68
C LEU A 106 -8.44 9.27 1.65
N ASP A 107 -8.53 9.99 2.77
CA ASP A 107 -8.19 11.40 2.86
C ASP A 107 -6.70 11.69 2.64
N SER A 108 -5.83 10.69 2.87
CA SER A 108 -4.39 10.80 2.67
C SER A 108 -3.97 10.74 1.19
N VAL A 109 -4.86 10.37 0.28
CA VAL A 109 -4.58 10.39 -1.17
C VAL A 109 -4.73 11.80 -1.71
N ALA A 110 -3.67 12.36 -2.29
CA ALA A 110 -3.68 13.69 -2.91
C ALA A 110 -4.57 13.74 -4.16
N PRO A 111 -5.09 14.91 -4.56
CA PRO A 111 -5.69 15.07 -5.88
C PRO A 111 -4.71 14.66 -6.99
N GLY A 112 -5.11 13.79 -7.90
CA GLY A 112 -4.24 13.16 -8.90
C GLY A 112 -3.43 11.98 -8.37
N GLY A 113 -3.46 11.73 -7.06
CA GLY A 113 -2.75 10.63 -6.41
C GLY A 113 -3.45 9.28 -6.54
N VAL A 114 -2.72 8.21 -6.22
CA VAL A 114 -3.18 6.83 -6.35
C VAL A 114 -3.18 6.10 -5.02
N LEU A 115 -4.20 5.28 -4.78
CA LEU A 115 -4.26 4.29 -3.72
C LEU A 115 -3.92 2.91 -4.30
N LEU A 116 -2.96 2.23 -3.71
CA LEU A 116 -2.60 0.84 -3.99
C LEU A 116 -2.80 0.02 -2.71
N TYR A 117 -3.89 -0.72 -2.65
CA TYR A 117 -4.25 -1.49 -1.46
C TYR A 117 -4.41 -2.97 -1.81
N GLU A 118 -3.77 -3.85 -1.06
CA GLU A 118 -3.91 -5.30 -1.14
C GLU A 118 -3.92 -5.89 0.28
N THR A 119 -4.95 -6.65 0.65
CA THR A 119 -4.94 -7.41 1.90
C THR A 119 -5.83 -8.65 1.82
N PHE A 120 -5.84 -9.43 2.89
CA PHE A 120 -6.55 -10.69 2.97
C PHE A 120 -8.07 -10.51 2.96
N ALA A 121 -8.77 -11.43 2.32
CA ALA A 121 -10.22 -11.47 2.21
C ALA A 121 -10.81 -12.72 2.86
N GLN A 122 -12.12 -12.72 3.06
CA GLN A 122 -12.87 -13.87 3.55
C GLN A 122 -12.59 -15.11 2.66
N GLY A 123 -12.48 -16.26 3.29
CA GLY A 123 -11.97 -17.48 2.69
C GLY A 123 -10.54 -17.80 3.12
N ASN A 124 -9.73 -16.78 3.47
CA ASN A 124 -8.34 -16.98 3.88
C ASN A 124 -8.20 -17.83 5.14
N GLU A 125 -9.20 -17.82 6.03
CA GLU A 125 -9.28 -18.68 7.22
C GLU A 125 -9.24 -20.18 6.88
N SER A 126 -9.58 -20.55 5.67
CA SER A 126 -9.54 -21.94 5.20
C SER A 126 -8.16 -22.42 4.75
N VAL A 127 -7.24 -21.50 4.46
CA VAL A 127 -5.92 -21.83 3.90
C VAL A 127 -4.75 -21.33 4.75
N GLY A 128 -5.00 -20.42 5.70
CA GLY A 128 -3.91 -19.90 6.51
C GLY A 128 -4.28 -18.76 7.45
N ARG A 129 -3.31 -17.91 7.70
CA ARG A 129 -3.46 -16.73 8.55
C ARG A 129 -3.30 -15.44 7.73
N PRO A 130 -3.97 -14.34 8.13
CA PRO A 130 -4.91 -14.20 9.23
C PRO A 130 -6.19 -15.02 9.02
N ALA A 131 -6.79 -15.48 10.12
CA ALA A 131 -8.03 -16.28 10.11
C ALA A 131 -9.20 -15.58 10.84
N ARG A 132 -8.93 -14.49 11.56
CA ARG A 132 -9.98 -13.73 12.27
C ARG A 132 -10.71 -12.83 11.29
N ALA A 133 -12.03 -12.81 11.36
CA ALA A 133 -12.90 -11.99 10.50
C ALA A 133 -12.56 -10.50 10.53
N ASP A 134 -12.04 -9.98 11.66
CA ASP A 134 -11.63 -8.59 11.81
C ASP A 134 -10.52 -8.18 10.82
N PHE A 135 -9.70 -9.15 10.42
CA PHE A 135 -8.56 -8.94 9.51
C PHE A 135 -8.84 -9.40 8.07
N LEU A 136 -10.07 -9.80 7.78
CA LEU A 136 -10.48 -10.29 6.47
C LEU A 136 -11.53 -9.36 5.85
N LEU A 137 -11.26 -8.89 4.65
CA LEU A 137 -12.19 -8.08 3.89
C LEU A 137 -13.41 -8.92 3.47
N ARG A 138 -14.59 -8.33 3.59
CA ARG A 138 -15.82 -8.89 3.04
C ARG A 138 -15.85 -8.67 1.52
N PRO A 139 -16.57 -9.50 0.76
CA PRO A 139 -16.71 -9.32 -0.69
C PRO A 139 -17.06 -7.87 -1.06
N GLY A 140 -16.30 -7.26 -1.96
CA GLY A 140 -16.52 -5.90 -2.43
C GLY A 140 -16.17 -4.77 -1.44
N GLU A 141 -15.59 -5.07 -0.29
CA GLU A 141 -15.39 -4.06 0.77
C GLU A 141 -14.45 -2.93 0.36
N LEU A 142 -13.38 -3.20 -0.40
CA LEU A 142 -12.50 -2.14 -0.90
C LEU A 142 -13.19 -1.23 -1.92
N LEU A 143 -14.05 -1.78 -2.78
CA LEU A 143 -14.84 -0.97 -3.71
C LEU A 143 -15.78 -0.02 -2.96
N GLN A 144 -16.41 -0.51 -1.89
CA GLN A 144 -17.30 0.29 -1.07
C GLN A 144 -16.54 1.37 -0.28
N ALA A 145 -15.43 1.01 0.35
CA ALA A 145 -14.65 1.94 1.17
C ALA A 145 -14.01 3.08 0.36
N PHE A 146 -13.59 2.79 -0.87
CA PHE A 146 -12.86 3.72 -1.73
C PHE A 146 -13.65 4.16 -2.98
N GLY A 147 -14.97 4.02 -2.95
CA GLY A 147 -15.85 4.41 -4.06
C GLY A 147 -15.82 5.89 -4.44
N ALA A 148 -15.26 6.77 -3.60
CA ALA A 148 -14.98 8.16 -3.93
C ALA A 148 -13.77 8.36 -4.86
N LEU A 149 -12.97 7.32 -5.08
CA LEU A 149 -11.85 7.30 -6.02
C LEU A 149 -12.29 6.66 -7.34
N ARG A 150 -11.62 7.03 -8.43
CA ARG A 150 -11.78 6.34 -9.71
C ARG A 150 -11.02 5.02 -9.67
N VAL A 151 -11.75 3.92 -9.67
CA VAL A 151 -11.16 2.58 -9.67
C VAL A 151 -10.57 2.28 -11.05
N VAL A 152 -9.27 2.00 -11.10
CA VAL A 152 -8.54 1.61 -12.30
C VAL A 152 -8.52 0.09 -12.44
N ALA A 153 -8.30 -0.60 -11.31
CA ALA A 153 -8.31 -2.05 -11.25
C ALA A 153 -8.78 -2.54 -9.88
N TYR A 154 -9.47 -3.66 -9.88
CA TYR A 154 -9.93 -4.35 -8.69
C TYR A 154 -9.90 -5.85 -8.92
N GLU A 155 -9.44 -6.57 -7.93
CA GLU A 155 -9.48 -8.02 -7.92
C GLU A 155 -9.94 -8.53 -6.54
N ASP A 156 -10.78 -9.54 -6.55
CA ASP A 156 -11.28 -10.24 -5.35
C ASP A 156 -11.27 -11.74 -5.65
N GLY A 157 -10.36 -12.48 -5.02
CA GLY A 157 -10.21 -13.87 -5.34
C GLY A 157 -9.06 -14.58 -4.66
N PHE A 158 -8.69 -15.71 -5.23
CA PHE A 158 -7.69 -16.63 -4.69
C PHE A 158 -6.40 -16.60 -5.49
N LEU A 159 -5.28 -16.61 -4.78
CA LEU A 159 -3.93 -16.79 -5.33
C LEU A 159 -3.37 -18.14 -4.86
N ASP A 160 -2.81 -18.92 -5.78
CA ASP A 160 -2.31 -20.27 -5.49
C ASP A 160 -0.93 -20.27 -4.81
N ALA A 161 -0.09 -19.31 -5.14
CA ALA A 161 1.31 -19.30 -4.69
C ALA A 161 1.74 -17.93 -4.14
N PRO A 162 1.75 -17.74 -2.82
CA PRO A 162 1.21 -18.62 -1.78
C PRO A 162 -0.32 -18.66 -1.77
N ALA A 163 -0.89 -19.78 -1.33
CA ALA A 163 -2.33 -19.95 -1.23
C ALA A 163 -2.94 -18.90 -0.28
N ARG A 164 -3.79 -18.02 -0.80
CA ARG A 164 -4.42 -16.95 -0.03
C ARG A 164 -5.61 -16.34 -0.75
N PHE A 165 -6.63 -15.93 0.01
CA PHE A 165 -7.71 -15.09 -0.49
C PHE A 165 -7.37 -13.63 -0.27
N VAL A 166 -7.52 -12.80 -1.30
CA VAL A 166 -7.18 -11.38 -1.26
C VAL A 166 -8.23 -10.54 -1.96
N GLN A 167 -8.37 -9.29 -1.49
CA GLN A 167 -8.90 -8.19 -2.29
C GLN A 167 -7.79 -7.18 -2.54
N ARG A 168 -7.81 -6.58 -3.72
CA ARG A 168 -6.83 -5.56 -4.09
C ARG A 168 -7.42 -4.54 -5.04
N ILE A 169 -7.04 -3.28 -4.84
CA ILE A 169 -7.56 -2.14 -5.59
C ILE A 169 -6.41 -1.20 -5.98
N ALA A 170 -6.47 -0.69 -7.20
CA ALA A 170 -5.72 0.46 -7.67
C ALA A 170 -6.73 1.53 -8.06
N ALA A 171 -6.73 2.66 -7.37
CA ALA A 171 -7.72 3.70 -7.57
C ALA A 171 -7.08 5.09 -7.48
N VAL A 172 -7.54 6.04 -8.27
CA VAL A 172 -6.97 7.39 -8.41
C VAL A 172 -7.98 8.42 -7.90
N ARG A 173 -7.51 9.36 -7.10
CA ARG A 173 -8.28 10.56 -6.78
C ARG A 173 -8.21 11.51 -7.98
N GLU A 174 -9.36 11.86 -8.53
CA GLU A 174 -9.38 12.80 -9.65
C GLU A 174 -8.78 14.16 -9.25
N PRO A 175 -8.07 14.84 -10.17
CA PRO A 175 -7.51 16.16 -9.89
C PRO A 175 -8.62 17.18 -9.67
N LEU A 176 -8.34 18.21 -8.85
CA LEU A 176 -9.33 19.28 -8.52
C LEU A 176 -9.76 20.08 -9.76
N VAL A 177 -8.87 20.23 -10.73
CA VAL A 177 -9.13 20.93 -11.99
C VAL A 177 -8.85 19.96 -13.13
N PRO A 178 -9.88 19.43 -13.80
CA PRO A 178 -9.69 18.55 -14.93
C PRO A 178 -9.09 19.30 -16.12
N SER A 179 -7.96 18.83 -16.64
CA SER A 179 -7.36 19.37 -17.89
C SER A 179 -7.82 18.60 -19.13
N GLY A 180 -8.86 17.77 -19.01
CA GLY A 180 -9.40 16.90 -20.05
C GLY A 180 -9.70 15.50 -19.53
N PRO A 181 -9.99 14.54 -20.41
CA PRO A 181 -10.21 13.15 -20.00
C PRO A 181 -8.99 12.57 -19.29
N LEU A 182 -9.17 12.03 -18.09
CA LEU A 182 -8.11 11.41 -17.32
C LEU A 182 -7.64 10.12 -18.03
N ARG A 183 -6.40 10.10 -18.50
CA ARG A 183 -5.79 8.97 -19.19
C ARG A 183 -4.96 8.17 -18.18
N LEU A 184 -5.50 7.04 -17.73
CA LEU A 184 -4.84 6.13 -16.80
C LEU A 184 -4.37 4.89 -17.59
N PRO A 185 -3.07 4.73 -17.85
CA PRO A 185 -2.57 3.59 -18.60
C PRO A 185 -2.78 2.30 -17.80
N LEU A 186 -3.33 1.25 -18.43
CA LEU A 186 -3.56 -0.05 -17.81
C LEU A 186 -2.30 -0.93 -17.80
N VAL A 187 -1.28 -0.54 -18.54
CA VAL A 187 0.04 -1.20 -18.58
C VAL A 187 1.12 -0.16 -18.41
N GLY A 188 2.07 -0.43 -17.51
CA GLY A 188 3.27 0.39 -17.36
C GLY A 188 4.12 0.32 -18.62
N THR A 189 4.83 1.41 -18.93
CA THR A 189 5.90 1.39 -19.94
C THR A 189 7.03 0.48 -19.40
N PRO A 190 7.61 -0.39 -20.22
CA PRO A 190 8.71 -1.26 -19.81
C PRO A 190 9.92 -0.47 -19.35
#